data_2e89b1fc7bbcc18055f3447d796f4fd9
#
_entry.id   2e89b1fc7bbcc18055f3447d796f4fd9
#
_cell.length_a   1.000
_cell.length_b   1.000
_cell.length_c   1.000
_cell.angle_alpha   90.00
_cell.angle_beta   90.00
_cell.angle_gamma   90.00
#
_symmetry.space_group_name_H-M   'P 1'
#
loop_
_entity.id
_entity.type
_entity.pdbx_description
1 polymer ?
#
loop_
_entity_poly.entity_id
_entity_poly.type
_entity_poly.pdbx_seq_one_letter_code
_entity_poly.pdbx_strand_id
1 'polypeptide(L)'
;TAILSTLSKSTDDYPFGSFVTFVSNSNRELFIYASDIAEHTKNILNDSRACVTISSVNNDGDKQASARLSLMGDLTRVAKDEVKNYQSRFFKFLPESERYSHIHGFHLYRLTILKARWIGGFGAIGWLDTTHWTAAVPDWQSGEESMIEHMNEDHSNVVCSALNGMFDIIDPKAQMLA
;
A
#
# COMPACT_ATOMS: atom_id res chain seq x y z
N THR A 1 -5.98 3.64 0.76
CA THR A 1 -6.29 3.59 2.20
C THR A 1 -6.69 2.20 2.63
N ALA A 2 -6.51 1.88 3.92
CA ALA A 2 -6.83 0.57 4.48
C ALA A 2 -7.18 0.66 5.98
N ILE A 3 -7.70 -0.43 6.51
CA ILE A 3 -7.80 -0.65 7.97
C ILE A 3 -6.65 -1.55 8.39
N LEU A 4 -5.82 -1.06 9.29
CA LEU A 4 -4.78 -1.80 9.99
C LEU A 4 -5.35 -2.32 11.30
N SER A 5 -5.37 -3.63 11.48
CA SER A 5 -5.74 -4.30 12.73
C SER A 5 -4.49 -4.80 13.42
N THR A 6 -4.35 -4.48 14.71
CA THR A 6 -3.23 -4.85 15.59
C THR A 6 -3.77 -5.42 16.90
N LEU A 7 -2.92 -6.06 17.69
CA LEU A 7 -3.27 -6.51 19.04
C LEU A 7 -2.95 -5.41 20.06
N SER A 8 -3.97 -4.96 20.79
CA SER A 8 -3.85 -3.81 21.69
C SER A 8 -3.01 -4.13 22.92
N LYS A 9 -1.86 -3.47 23.03
CA LYS A 9 -1.02 -3.56 24.23
C LYS A 9 -1.72 -3.06 25.51
N SER A 10 -2.59 -2.07 25.37
CA SER A 10 -3.25 -1.42 26.49
C SER A 10 -4.55 -2.07 26.93
N THR A 11 -5.04 -3.08 26.19
CA THR A 11 -6.34 -3.71 26.41
C THR A 11 -6.27 -5.23 26.17
N ASP A 12 -5.36 -5.92 26.84
CA ASP A 12 -5.25 -7.38 26.88
C ASP A 12 -5.39 -8.07 25.51
N ASP A 13 -4.61 -7.59 24.53
CA ASP A 13 -4.56 -8.11 23.16
C ASP A 13 -5.90 -8.06 22.38
N TYR A 14 -6.86 -7.24 22.82
CA TYR A 14 -8.05 -7.02 22.01
C TYR A 14 -7.69 -6.49 20.64
N PRO A 15 -8.35 -6.95 19.55
CA PRO A 15 -8.14 -6.42 18.21
C PRO A 15 -8.43 -4.92 18.16
N PHE A 16 -7.46 -4.15 17.68
CA PHE A 16 -7.56 -2.69 17.54
C PHE A 16 -7.42 -2.29 16.07
N GLY A 17 -8.41 -1.57 15.55
CA GLY A 17 -8.46 -1.10 14.16
C GLY A 17 -8.04 0.36 14.02
N SER A 18 -7.20 0.66 13.03
CA SER A 18 -6.76 2.02 12.67
C SER A 18 -6.92 2.27 11.18
N PHE A 19 -7.34 3.48 10.82
CA PHE A 19 -7.26 3.93 9.44
C PHE A 19 -5.82 4.31 9.09
N VAL A 20 -5.32 3.78 7.97
CA VAL A 20 -3.95 4.06 7.49
C VAL A 20 -3.90 4.29 5.99
N THR A 21 -2.91 5.04 5.54
CA THR A 21 -2.48 5.07 4.15
C THR A 21 -1.35 4.08 3.94
N PHE A 22 -1.26 3.51 2.75
CA PHE A 22 -0.22 2.55 2.41
C PHE A 22 0.22 2.71 0.95
N VAL A 23 1.41 2.22 0.66
CA VAL A 23 1.94 2.04 -0.69
C VAL A 23 2.44 0.62 -0.82
N SER A 24 2.26 0.01 -1.98
CA SER A 24 2.86 -1.29 -2.32
C SER A 24 3.98 -1.11 -3.33
N ASN A 25 4.95 -2.03 -3.31
CA ASN A 25 5.96 -2.14 -4.35
C ASN A 25 5.60 -3.25 -5.38
N SER A 26 6.46 -3.44 -6.37
CA SER A 26 6.33 -4.47 -7.39
C SER A 26 6.32 -5.90 -6.82
N ASN A 27 7.00 -6.13 -5.69
CA ASN A 27 7.00 -7.41 -4.97
C ASN A 27 5.73 -7.63 -4.15
N ARG A 28 4.75 -6.72 -4.23
CA ARG A 28 3.51 -6.74 -3.45
C ARG A 28 3.73 -6.66 -1.94
N GLU A 29 4.89 -6.16 -1.49
CA GLU A 29 5.09 -5.78 -0.11
C GLU A 29 4.31 -4.48 0.17
N LEU A 30 3.79 -4.35 1.39
CA LEU A 30 2.97 -3.22 1.78
C LEU A 30 3.71 -2.38 2.82
N PHE A 31 3.76 -1.06 2.58
CA PHE A 31 4.45 -0.10 3.43
C PHE A 31 3.46 0.88 4.06
N ILE A 32 3.67 1.19 5.33
CA ILE A 32 2.90 2.17 6.10
C ILE A 32 3.89 3.13 6.75
N TYR A 33 3.60 4.44 6.69
CA TYR A 33 4.39 5.46 7.37
C TYR A 33 3.66 5.89 8.64
N ALA A 34 4.24 5.62 9.81
CA ALA A 34 3.55 5.76 11.08
C ALA A 34 4.40 6.44 12.15
N SER A 35 3.71 7.14 13.07
CA SER A 35 4.31 7.85 14.19
C SER A 35 4.48 6.94 15.41
N ASP A 36 5.56 7.13 16.17
CA ASP A 36 5.83 6.44 17.44
C ASP A 36 4.75 6.66 18.52
N ILE A 37 4.01 7.77 18.44
CA ILE A 37 2.93 8.08 19.40
C ILE A 37 1.62 7.40 19.06
N ALA A 38 1.46 6.89 17.83
CA ALA A 38 0.24 6.22 17.40
C ALA A 38 0.02 4.89 18.14
N GLU A 39 -1.23 4.60 18.50
CA GLU A 39 -1.55 3.38 19.27
C GLU A 39 -1.19 2.11 18.49
N HIS A 40 -1.51 2.07 17.19
CA HIS A 40 -1.12 0.93 16.36
C HIS A 40 0.42 0.73 16.31
N THR A 41 1.21 1.80 16.37
CA THR A 41 2.68 1.69 16.42
C THR A 41 3.14 1.07 17.73
N LYS A 42 2.60 1.49 18.86
CA LYS A 42 2.89 0.89 20.17
C LYS A 42 2.51 -0.59 20.22
N ASN A 43 1.38 -0.93 19.57
CA ASN A 43 0.90 -2.30 19.49
C ASN A 43 1.88 -3.18 18.71
N ILE A 44 2.27 -2.79 17.49
CA ILE A 44 3.19 -3.58 16.65
C ILE A 44 4.62 -3.66 17.20
N LEU A 45 5.05 -2.71 18.00
CA LEU A 45 6.33 -2.79 18.72
C LEU A 45 6.28 -3.79 19.88
N ASN A 46 5.10 -4.09 20.40
CA ASN A 46 4.86 -5.13 21.42
C ASN A 46 4.61 -6.51 20.79
N ASP A 47 3.80 -6.55 19.75
CA ASP A 47 3.44 -7.76 18.99
C ASP A 47 3.28 -7.39 17.52
N SER A 48 4.19 -7.87 16.66
CA SER A 48 4.25 -7.52 15.23
C SER A 48 3.08 -8.03 14.40
N ARG A 49 2.29 -8.97 14.91
CA ARG A 49 1.17 -9.56 14.20
C ARG A 49 0.13 -8.51 13.85
N ALA A 50 -0.17 -8.40 12.57
CA ALA A 50 -1.08 -7.40 12.04
C ALA A 50 -1.90 -7.95 10.87
N CYS A 51 -3.03 -7.29 10.62
CA CYS A 51 -3.83 -7.53 9.44
C CYS A 51 -4.16 -6.19 8.78
N VAL A 52 -3.88 -6.05 7.49
CA VAL A 52 -4.29 -4.90 6.68
C VAL A 52 -5.46 -5.32 5.80
N THR A 53 -6.60 -4.65 5.95
CA THR A 53 -7.79 -4.89 5.13
C THR A 53 -8.01 -3.73 4.17
N ILE A 54 -7.98 -4.05 2.88
CA ILE A 54 -8.23 -3.15 1.77
C ILE A 54 -9.59 -3.52 1.19
N SER A 55 -10.44 -2.54 0.92
CA SER A 55 -11.74 -2.76 0.29
C SER A 55 -11.96 -1.78 -0.86
N SER A 56 -12.53 -2.30 -1.94
CA SER A 56 -13.10 -1.50 -3.02
C SER A 56 -14.51 -1.10 -2.58
N VAL A 57 -14.68 0.15 -2.13
CA VAL A 57 -16.01 0.65 -1.74
C VAL A 57 -16.71 1.14 -3.00
N ASN A 58 -17.62 0.33 -3.55
CA ASN A 58 -18.58 0.82 -4.54
C ASN A 58 -19.61 1.68 -3.82
N ASN A 59 -19.78 2.93 -4.27
CA ASN A 59 -20.78 3.83 -3.69
C ASN A 59 -22.22 3.38 -3.97
N ASP A 60 -22.43 2.61 -5.04
CA ASP A 60 -23.71 2.12 -5.48
C ASP A 60 -23.81 0.59 -5.32
N GLY A 61 -24.94 0.11 -4.76
CA GLY A 61 -25.27 -1.30 -4.63
C GLY A 61 -24.95 -1.93 -3.28
N ASP A 62 -24.94 -3.26 -3.24
CA ASP A 62 -24.70 -4.06 -2.04
C ASP A 62 -23.22 -4.00 -1.63
N LYS A 63 -22.95 -3.31 -0.53
CA LYS A 63 -21.59 -3.16 0.03
C LYS A 63 -20.98 -4.48 0.49
N GLN A 64 -21.78 -5.49 0.80
CA GLN A 64 -21.27 -6.82 1.17
C GLN A 64 -20.68 -7.56 -0.04
N ALA A 65 -21.12 -7.21 -1.25
CA ALA A 65 -20.58 -7.72 -2.50
C ALA A 65 -19.26 -7.04 -2.92
N SER A 66 -18.84 -5.97 -2.23
CA SER A 66 -17.59 -5.26 -2.55
C SER A 66 -16.37 -6.16 -2.41
N ALA A 67 -15.46 -6.04 -3.37
CA ALA A 67 -14.19 -6.76 -3.31
C ALA A 67 -13.35 -6.28 -2.12
N ARG A 68 -12.72 -7.22 -1.43
CA ARG A 68 -11.85 -6.94 -0.28
C ARG A 68 -10.70 -7.92 -0.17
N LEU A 69 -9.60 -7.42 0.34
CA LEU A 69 -8.36 -8.17 0.54
C LEU A 69 -7.88 -7.94 1.97
N SER A 70 -7.68 -9.02 2.72
CA SER A 70 -7.08 -8.99 4.05
C SER A 70 -5.70 -9.64 3.99
N LEU A 71 -4.67 -8.88 4.33
CA LEU A 71 -3.27 -9.28 4.33
C LEU A 71 -2.81 -9.46 5.77
N MET A 72 -2.50 -10.69 6.16
CA MET A 72 -2.03 -11.02 7.52
C MET A 72 -0.53 -11.28 7.49
N GLY A 73 0.16 -10.78 8.50
CA GLY A 73 1.61 -10.95 8.60
C GLY A 73 2.21 -10.17 9.75
N ASP A 74 3.53 -10.01 9.69
CA ASP A 74 4.29 -9.23 10.66
C ASP A 74 4.57 -7.83 10.12
N LEU A 75 4.10 -6.80 10.84
CA LEU A 75 4.37 -5.40 10.52
C LEU A 75 5.56 -4.92 11.33
N THR A 76 6.71 -4.76 10.67
CA THR A 76 7.97 -4.41 11.30
C THR A 76 8.57 -3.13 10.73
N ARG A 77 9.36 -2.44 11.54
CA ARG A 77 10.04 -1.22 11.10
C ARG A 77 11.10 -1.55 10.05
N VAL A 78 11.12 -0.79 8.96
CA VAL A 78 12.16 -0.88 7.93
C VAL A 78 13.51 -0.43 8.52
N ALA A 79 14.57 -1.19 8.24
CA ALA A 79 15.91 -0.86 8.68
C ALA A 79 16.38 0.49 8.09
N LYS A 80 17.15 1.26 8.86
CA LYS A 80 17.53 2.64 8.48
C LYS A 80 18.27 2.74 7.15
N ASP A 81 19.07 1.76 6.82
CA ASP A 81 19.84 1.65 5.58
C ASP A 81 18.95 1.32 4.36
N GLU A 82 17.81 0.66 4.58
CA GLU A 82 16.86 0.31 3.53
C GLU A 82 15.80 1.39 3.29
N VAL A 83 15.56 2.30 4.25
CA VAL A 83 14.44 3.29 4.18
C VAL A 83 14.44 4.05 2.87
N LYS A 84 15.60 4.50 2.38
CA LYS A 84 15.70 5.29 1.14
C LYS A 84 15.16 4.55 -0.08
N ASN A 85 15.29 3.23 -0.12
CA ASN A 85 14.85 2.40 -1.25
C ASN A 85 13.33 2.37 -1.41
N TYR A 86 12.60 2.56 -0.31
CA TYR A 86 11.14 2.48 -0.30
C TYR A 86 10.46 3.84 -0.09
N GLN A 87 11.13 4.78 0.55
CA GLN A 87 10.58 6.09 0.91
C GLN A 87 10.31 6.94 -0.32
N SER A 88 11.18 6.93 -1.34
CA SER A 88 10.99 7.67 -2.58
C SER A 88 9.70 7.25 -3.29
N ARG A 89 9.47 5.93 -3.41
CA ARG A 89 8.23 5.40 -3.96
C ARG A 89 7.02 5.78 -3.11
N PHE A 90 7.14 5.70 -1.78
CA PHE A 90 6.06 6.06 -0.86
C PHE A 90 5.59 7.49 -1.07
N PHE A 91 6.51 8.45 -1.17
CA PHE A 91 6.18 9.87 -1.39
C PHE A 91 5.74 10.17 -2.82
N LYS A 92 6.21 9.40 -3.80
CA LYS A 92 5.74 9.50 -5.19
C LYS A 92 4.23 9.23 -5.30
N PHE A 93 3.71 8.23 -4.57
CA PHE A 93 2.28 7.88 -4.54
C PHE A 93 1.47 8.65 -3.50
N LEU A 94 2.11 9.11 -2.43
CA LEU A 94 1.49 9.85 -1.33
C LEU A 94 2.34 11.08 -0.99
N PRO A 95 2.39 12.09 -1.89
CA PRO A 95 3.28 13.25 -1.73
C PRO A 95 3.00 14.03 -0.45
N GLU A 96 1.77 14.06 0.01
CA GLU A 96 1.37 14.66 1.28
C GLU A 96 2.12 14.08 2.49
N SER A 97 2.61 12.85 2.36
CA SER A 97 3.32 12.15 3.44
C SER A 97 4.78 12.57 3.57
N GLU A 98 5.35 13.24 2.58
CA GLU A 98 6.74 13.68 2.61
C GLU A 98 7.03 14.61 3.79
N ARG A 99 6.07 15.45 4.16
CA ARG A 99 6.15 16.33 5.34
C ARG A 99 6.47 15.58 6.64
N TYR A 100 6.04 14.31 6.75
CA TYR A 100 6.27 13.50 7.94
C TYR A 100 7.71 13.01 8.05
N SER A 101 8.48 12.97 6.95
CA SER A 101 9.90 12.58 6.97
C SER A 101 10.76 13.53 7.79
N HIS A 102 10.32 14.77 7.96
CA HIS A 102 11.00 15.80 8.72
C HIS A 102 10.53 15.87 10.20
N ILE A 103 9.51 15.09 10.55
CA ILE A 103 8.96 15.04 11.91
C ILE A 103 9.62 13.90 12.66
N HIS A 104 10.24 14.21 13.80
CA HIS A 104 10.84 13.20 14.68
C HIS A 104 9.78 12.20 15.13
N GLY A 105 10.12 10.91 15.10
CA GLY A 105 9.22 9.84 15.54
C GLY A 105 8.31 9.26 14.46
N PHE A 106 8.48 9.64 13.18
CA PHE A 106 7.82 8.94 12.06
C PHE A 106 8.76 7.94 11.40
N HIS A 107 8.25 6.75 11.13
CA HIS A 107 9.04 5.65 10.55
C HIS A 107 8.26 4.87 9.52
N LEU A 108 8.99 4.30 8.58
CA LEU A 108 8.44 3.40 7.58
C LEU A 108 8.37 1.98 8.15
N TYR A 109 7.21 1.35 8.00
CA TYR A 109 6.96 -0.04 8.41
C TYR A 109 6.61 -0.88 7.18
N ARG A 110 7.05 -2.14 7.17
CA ARG A 110 6.80 -3.12 6.12
C ARG A 110 6.00 -4.29 6.67
N LEU A 111 4.90 -4.64 6.01
CA LEU A 111 4.16 -5.85 6.29
C LEU A 111 4.79 -7.01 5.51
N THR A 112 5.38 -7.96 6.23
CA THR A 112 5.79 -9.26 5.69
C THR A 112 4.58 -10.18 5.68
N ILE A 113 4.01 -10.42 4.51
CA ILE A 113 2.74 -11.11 4.37
C ILE A 113 2.95 -12.62 4.51
N LEU A 114 2.23 -13.24 5.45
CA LEU A 114 2.19 -14.68 5.66
C LEU A 114 1.05 -15.33 4.89
N LYS A 115 -0.12 -14.66 4.86
CA LYS A 115 -1.31 -15.19 4.23
C LYS A 115 -2.26 -14.07 3.83
N ALA A 116 -2.94 -14.22 2.70
CA ALA A 116 -3.93 -13.29 2.24
C ALA A 116 -5.32 -13.95 2.08
N ARG A 117 -6.37 -13.23 2.44
CA ARG A 117 -7.77 -13.61 2.18
C ARG A 117 -8.34 -12.65 1.15
N TRP A 118 -8.73 -13.17 0.00
CA TRP A 118 -9.39 -12.41 -1.05
C TRP A 118 -10.86 -12.77 -1.16
N ILE A 119 -11.69 -11.76 -1.33
CA ILE A 119 -13.13 -11.88 -1.60
C ILE A 119 -13.43 -10.90 -2.73
N GLY A 120 -13.80 -11.41 -3.91
CA GLY A 120 -14.07 -10.63 -5.12
C GLY A 120 -15.58 -10.45 -5.41
N GLY A 121 -16.42 -10.69 -4.39
CA GLY A 121 -17.87 -10.67 -4.49
C GLY A 121 -18.49 -12.01 -4.12
N PHE A 122 -19.77 -12.19 -4.41
CA PHE A 122 -20.50 -13.44 -4.10
C PHE A 122 -19.87 -14.64 -4.83
N GLY A 123 -19.39 -15.64 -4.06
CA GLY A 123 -18.85 -16.89 -4.60
C GLY A 123 -17.37 -16.86 -4.99
N ALA A 124 -16.75 -15.69 -5.13
CA ALA A 124 -15.35 -15.58 -5.46
C ALA A 124 -14.51 -15.33 -4.18
N ILE A 125 -14.15 -16.41 -3.48
CA ILE A 125 -13.50 -16.37 -2.18
C ILE A 125 -12.31 -17.31 -2.18
N GLY A 126 -11.12 -16.81 -1.81
CA GLY A 126 -9.90 -17.61 -1.76
C GLY A 126 -8.95 -17.24 -0.64
N TRP A 127 -8.14 -18.21 -0.23
CA TRP A 127 -6.93 -17.99 0.54
C TRP A 127 -5.74 -18.04 -0.41
N LEU A 128 -4.82 -17.10 -0.25
CA LEU A 128 -3.56 -17.03 -0.99
C LEU A 128 -2.43 -17.15 0.04
N ASP A 129 -1.55 -18.09 -0.16
CA ASP A 129 -0.30 -18.19 0.59
C ASP A 129 0.81 -17.34 -0.06
N THR A 130 1.98 -17.30 0.56
CA THR A 130 3.10 -16.49 0.08
C THR A 130 3.56 -16.88 -1.32
N THR A 131 3.46 -18.15 -1.70
CA THR A 131 3.88 -18.64 -3.04
C THR A 131 2.99 -18.10 -4.14
N HIS A 132 1.71 -17.92 -3.86
CA HIS A 132 0.75 -17.30 -4.78
C HIS A 132 0.77 -15.77 -4.74
N TRP A 133 1.27 -15.20 -3.62
CA TRP A 133 1.31 -13.74 -3.44
C TRP A 133 2.52 -13.10 -4.09
N THR A 134 3.70 -13.72 -4.01
CA THR A 134 4.91 -13.20 -4.63
C THR A 134 4.82 -13.27 -6.15
N ALA A 135 5.14 -12.17 -6.82
CA ALA A 135 5.27 -12.13 -8.27
C ALA A 135 6.74 -12.31 -8.66
N ALA A 136 6.97 -12.95 -9.80
CA ALA A 136 8.30 -12.93 -10.42
C ALA A 136 8.64 -11.47 -10.79
N VAL A 137 9.89 -11.08 -10.58
CA VAL A 137 10.39 -9.78 -11.01
C VAL A 137 10.42 -9.78 -12.54
N PRO A 138 9.68 -8.89 -13.22
CA PRO A 138 9.70 -8.85 -14.67
C PRO A 138 11.02 -8.26 -15.18
N ASP A 139 11.47 -8.71 -16.35
CA ASP A 139 12.76 -8.30 -16.94
C ASP A 139 12.87 -6.80 -17.17
N TRP A 140 11.74 -6.14 -17.44
CA TRP A 140 11.69 -4.69 -17.67
C TRP A 140 11.79 -3.83 -16.39
N GLN A 141 11.70 -4.42 -15.20
CA GLN A 141 11.66 -3.64 -13.95
C GLN A 141 12.92 -2.79 -13.72
N SER A 142 14.09 -3.25 -14.18
CA SER A 142 15.33 -2.47 -14.10
C SER A 142 15.31 -1.22 -14.99
N GLY A 143 14.45 -1.19 -16.01
CA GLY A 143 14.27 -0.05 -16.93
C GLY A 143 13.03 0.80 -16.63
N GLU A 144 12.25 0.49 -15.59
CA GLU A 144 10.96 1.13 -15.30
C GLU A 144 11.09 2.65 -15.20
N GLU A 145 12.09 3.15 -14.49
CA GLU A 145 12.29 4.59 -14.28
C GLU A 145 12.56 5.32 -15.61
N SER A 146 13.43 4.78 -16.45
CA SER A 146 13.74 5.37 -17.76
C SER A 146 12.55 5.30 -18.73
N MET A 147 11.73 4.26 -18.66
CA MET A 147 10.49 4.16 -19.46
C MET A 147 9.46 5.20 -19.03
N ILE A 148 9.29 5.42 -17.74
CA ILE A 148 8.37 6.43 -17.19
C ILE A 148 8.83 7.83 -17.59
N GLU A 149 10.13 8.11 -17.46
CA GLU A 149 10.72 9.39 -17.86
C GLU A 149 10.48 9.66 -19.34
N HIS A 150 10.80 8.71 -20.21
CA HIS A 150 10.55 8.80 -21.65
C HIS A 150 9.06 9.05 -21.98
N MET A 151 8.14 8.33 -21.33
CA MET A 151 6.71 8.54 -21.55
C MET A 151 6.24 9.93 -21.10
N ASN A 152 6.76 10.44 -20.00
CA ASN A 152 6.39 11.76 -19.48
C ASN A 152 6.98 12.92 -20.31
N GLU A 153 8.20 12.75 -20.83
CA GLU A 153 8.88 13.78 -21.60
C GLU A 153 8.45 13.79 -23.07
N ASP A 154 8.51 12.63 -23.73
CA ASP A 154 8.32 12.55 -25.19
C ASP A 154 6.88 12.22 -25.60
N HIS A 155 6.08 11.62 -24.68
CA HIS A 155 4.73 11.13 -24.97
C HIS A 155 3.67 11.64 -23.99
N SER A 156 3.87 12.82 -23.39
CA SER A 156 2.93 13.41 -22.40
C SER A 156 1.50 13.56 -22.95
N ASN A 157 1.33 13.87 -24.23
CA ASN A 157 0.04 13.95 -24.90
C ASN A 157 -0.68 12.59 -24.94
N VAL A 158 0.05 11.49 -25.09
CA VAL A 158 -0.50 10.13 -25.06
C VAL A 158 -0.96 9.78 -23.66
N VAL A 159 -0.18 10.13 -22.63
CA VAL A 159 -0.56 9.94 -21.22
C VAL A 159 -1.85 10.68 -20.89
N CYS A 160 -1.94 11.97 -21.27
CA CYS A 160 -3.17 12.76 -21.05
C CYS A 160 -4.38 12.20 -21.82
N SER A 161 -4.17 11.75 -23.07
CA SER A 161 -5.25 11.17 -23.88
C SER A 161 -5.73 9.82 -23.32
N ALA A 162 -4.83 9.00 -22.82
CA ALA A 162 -5.18 7.73 -22.18
C ALA A 162 -5.99 7.96 -20.90
N LEU A 163 -5.59 8.91 -20.07
CA LEU A 163 -6.33 9.28 -18.85
C LEU A 163 -7.76 9.73 -19.18
N ASN A 164 -7.91 10.60 -20.20
CA ASN A 164 -9.22 11.05 -20.64
C ASN A 164 -10.07 9.91 -21.24
N GLY A 165 -9.50 9.09 -22.11
CA GLY A 165 -10.22 8.00 -22.77
C GLY A 165 -10.64 6.86 -21.85
N MET A 166 -9.87 6.59 -20.79
CA MET A 166 -10.16 5.49 -19.84
C MET A 166 -11.02 5.92 -18.64
N PHE A 167 -10.90 7.18 -18.21
CA PHE A 167 -11.47 7.62 -16.94
C PHE A 167 -12.31 8.90 -17.05
N ASP A 168 -12.44 9.48 -18.27
CA ASP A 168 -13.11 10.76 -18.51
C ASP A 168 -12.54 11.92 -17.67
N ILE A 169 -11.22 11.85 -17.38
CA ILE A 169 -10.48 12.87 -16.63
C ILE A 169 -9.62 13.67 -17.60
N ILE A 170 -9.82 14.99 -17.63
CA ILE A 170 -9.03 15.93 -18.44
C ILE A 170 -8.00 16.59 -17.51
N ASP A 171 -6.75 16.15 -17.61
CA ASP A 171 -5.61 16.76 -16.91
C ASP A 171 -4.45 16.96 -17.92
N PRO A 172 -4.15 18.22 -18.32
CA PRO A 172 -3.06 18.49 -19.26
C PRO A 172 -1.66 18.30 -18.66
N LYS A 173 -1.58 18.04 -17.35
CA LYS A 173 -0.34 17.78 -16.60
C LYS A 173 -0.24 16.33 -16.10
N ALA A 174 -1.09 15.45 -16.63
CA ALA A 174 -1.05 14.05 -16.26
C ALA A 174 0.33 13.44 -16.53
N GLN A 175 0.81 12.66 -15.58
CA GLN A 175 2.10 11.95 -15.64
C GLN A 175 1.96 10.52 -15.20
N MET A 176 2.75 9.63 -15.81
CA MET A 176 2.96 8.29 -15.27
C MET A 176 3.80 8.37 -14.01
N LEU A 177 3.43 7.59 -13.00
CA LEU A 177 4.17 7.50 -11.73
C LEU A 177 4.89 6.14 -11.57
N ALA A 178 4.28 5.07 -12.02
CA ALA A 178 4.84 3.70 -11.99
C ALA A 178 3.96 2.77 -12.85
#